data_625360b9e7898f110398079be1d41479
#
_entry.id   625360b9e7898f110398079be1d41479
#
_cell.length_a   1.000
_cell.length_b   1.000
_cell.length_c   1.000
_cell.angle_alpha   90.00
_cell.angle_beta   90.00
_cell.angle_gamma   90.00
#
_symmetry.space_group_name_H-M   'P 1'
#
loop_
_entity.id
_entity.type
_entity.pdbx_description
1 polymer ?
#
loop_
_entity_poly.entity_id
_entity_poly.type
_entity_poly.pdbx_seq_one_letter_code
_entity_poly.pdbx_strand_id
1 'polypeptide(L)'
;MSVITEVKQRLDIVELVSEYVTLQKAGRNFKGLCPFHSEKHASFFVFPEQQSWHCFGACGTGGDIFSFIMKKEGIDFGQALRLLAQRGGITLSPLEAPDKAEDEKKGRLFQINEAATEYYHHLLSRTKAGEAARSYLARRKVMPGTIKEFRLGFSPDAWETIKNYLLGKGYAEKELVEAGLIIEKEEGGSYDRFRNRLMFPICDIQGRVTGFGARVLDDSLPKYINSPQTPIFDKSSSLYGIDKAKSAIRKENLAIIIEGYMDVLTAHQHDWRNAVASMGTSLTGKQVEGIKRLTNNITLALDADLAGEEATLRGKAILAYSNAEANVILLPSGKDPDEVIRENTALWQKLVEQAMPILDFAFQSVISKVDINKAKDKSLAVQKLLPSIYEIKDPQQRFHYVEKLARELKIKTLDVEAALQKVKTARERPQLSKPTEQSRLARQFVSSPSEEYCLALLLQYPELHPLAQDQELSPEHFESTENREVFVKWQHSSDISNLENKLDTGLLEHLYYLVKKIFPPAIQESEQTRHDALGDCILRLREELSRKLETEKEAMLEIEREKGGISSELSKLEEQGIKSGQQLQDVFVKKRKKPWVQ
;
A
#
# COMPACT_ATOMS: atom_id res chain seq x y z
N MET A 1 -14.26 10.99 -25.72
CA MET A 1 -13.83 11.52 -24.40
C MET A 1 -13.63 10.29 -23.51
N SER A 2 -12.54 10.18 -22.77
CA SER A 2 -12.39 9.03 -21.89
C SER A 2 -13.39 9.12 -20.73
N VAL A 3 -13.75 7.98 -20.15
CA VAL A 3 -14.63 7.94 -18.97
C VAL A 3 -14.02 8.70 -17.80
N ILE A 4 -12.69 8.63 -17.64
CA ILE A 4 -11.96 9.40 -16.63
C ILE A 4 -12.23 10.90 -16.79
N THR A 5 -12.11 11.41 -18.02
CA THR A 5 -12.39 12.82 -18.35
C THR A 5 -13.85 13.16 -18.12
N GLU A 6 -14.77 12.28 -18.50
CA GLU A 6 -16.21 12.49 -18.30
C GLU A 6 -16.58 12.54 -16.82
N VAL A 7 -15.99 11.67 -16.00
CA VAL A 7 -16.14 11.69 -14.53
C VAL A 7 -15.63 13.00 -13.93
N LYS A 8 -14.43 13.45 -14.34
CA LYS A 8 -13.85 14.74 -13.87
C LYS A 8 -14.69 15.95 -14.28
N GLN A 9 -15.41 15.88 -15.39
CA GLN A 9 -16.28 16.97 -15.84
C GLN A 9 -17.65 17.00 -15.17
N ARG A 10 -18.18 15.83 -14.76
CA ARG A 10 -19.52 15.73 -14.14
C ARG A 10 -19.52 15.89 -12.65
N LEU A 11 -18.42 15.63 -11.98
CA LEU A 11 -18.31 15.69 -10.52
C LEU A 11 -17.47 16.88 -10.09
N ASP A 12 -18.08 17.77 -9.33
CA ASP A 12 -17.39 18.90 -8.71
C ASP A 12 -16.65 18.44 -7.46
N ILE A 13 -15.38 18.85 -7.32
CA ILE A 13 -14.55 18.44 -6.19
C ILE A 13 -15.04 19.00 -4.86
N VAL A 14 -15.62 20.21 -4.85
CA VAL A 14 -16.14 20.82 -3.62
C VAL A 14 -17.34 20.05 -3.12
N GLU A 15 -18.27 19.69 -4.01
CA GLU A 15 -19.43 18.87 -3.66
C GLU A 15 -19.00 17.51 -3.12
N LEU A 16 -18.11 16.83 -3.84
CA LEU A 16 -17.61 15.51 -3.44
C LEU A 16 -16.91 15.54 -2.07
N VAL A 17 -16.00 16.49 -1.86
CA VAL A 17 -15.25 16.58 -0.62
C VAL A 17 -16.14 17.01 0.55
N SER A 18 -17.15 17.86 0.30
CA SER A 18 -18.09 18.31 1.33
C SER A 18 -18.88 17.17 1.99
N GLU A 19 -19.04 16.04 1.33
CA GLU A 19 -19.65 14.84 1.92
C GLU A 19 -18.80 14.24 3.07
N TYR A 20 -17.50 14.49 3.05
CA TYR A 20 -16.52 13.88 3.98
C TYR A 20 -15.91 14.88 4.96
N VAL A 21 -15.90 16.17 4.59
CA VAL A 21 -15.21 17.23 5.33
C VAL A 21 -16.10 18.47 5.42
N THR A 22 -16.25 19.01 6.60
CA THR A 22 -16.91 20.32 6.77
C THR A 22 -16.01 21.41 6.20
N LEU A 23 -16.35 21.92 5.02
CA LEU A 23 -15.61 22.95 4.32
C LEU A 23 -16.13 24.36 4.69
N GLN A 24 -15.21 25.28 4.93
CA GLN A 24 -15.46 26.68 5.13
C GLN A 24 -14.89 27.49 3.96
N LYS A 25 -15.64 28.47 3.47
CA LYS A 25 -15.18 29.32 2.39
C LYS A 25 -13.98 30.16 2.87
N ALA A 26 -12.94 30.21 2.07
CA ALA A 26 -11.71 30.93 2.33
C ALA A 26 -11.25 31.62 1.04
N GLY A 27 -11.66 32.89 0.84
CA GLY A 27 -11.50 33.60 -0.42
C GLY A 27 -12.24 32.91 -1.59
N ARG A 28 -11.50 32.56 -2.64
CA ARG A 28 -12.00 31.78 -3.79
C ARG A 28 -11.99 30.26 -3.54
N ASN A 29 -11.31 29.82 -2.49
CA ASN A 29 -11.09 28.43 -2.16
C ASN A 29 -11.93 27.98 -0.96
N PHE A 30 -11.83 26.70 -0.59
CA PHE A 30 -12.45 26.16 0.62
C PHE A 30 -11.39 25.54 1.51
N LYS A 31 -11.60 25.55 2.82
CA LYS A 31 -10.71 24.92 3.79
C LYS A 31 -11.47 24.12 4.84
N GLY A 32 -10.83 23.10 5.39
CA GLY A 32 -11.36 22.26 6.45
C GLY A 32 -10.26 21.53 7.21
N LEU A 33 -10.65 20.76 8.22
CA LEU A 33 -9.72 19.84 8.88
C LEU A 33 -9.41 18.67 7.94
N CYS A 34 -8.15 18.26 7.91
CA CYS A 34 -7.73 17.18 7.01
C CYS A 34 -8.40 15.84 7.39
N PRO A 35 -9.03 15.14 6.42
CA PRO A 35 -9.65 13.83 6.68
C PRO A 35 -8.65 12.68 6.74
N PHE A 36 -7.34 12.97 6.55
CA PHE A 36 -6.29 11.96 6.40
C PHE A 36 -5.30 11.94 7.58
N HIS A 37 -5.28 12.99 8.42
CA HIS A 37 -4.50 13.03 9.66
C HIS A 37 -5.25 13.86 10.71
N SER A 38 -4.88 13.69 11.98
CA SER A 38 -5.49 14.44 13.08
C SER A 38 -4.81 15.80 13.22
N GLU A 39 -5.59 16.88 13.21
CA GLU A 39 -5.09 18.24 13.39
C GLU A 39 -6.10 19.11 14.14
N LYS A 40 -5.61 20.20 14.76
CA LYS A 40 -6.46 21.17 15.48
C LYS A 40 -6.81 22.38 14.61
N HIS A 41 -6.03 22.67 13.60
CA HIS A 41 -6.16 23.81 12.70
C HIS A 41 -6.34 23.33 11.27
N ALA A 42 -7.25 23.98 10.53
CA ALA A 42 -7.59 23.58 9.17
C ALA A 42 -6.43 23.81 8.20
N SER A 43 -5.81 22.73 7.73
CA SER A 43 -4.72 22.74 6.74
C SER A 43 -5.10 22.10 5.39
N PHE A 44 -6.30 21.59 5.28
CA PHE A 44 -6.82 20.98 4.07
C PHE A 44 -7.57 22.00 3.23
N PHE A 45 -7.13 22.19 1.99
CA PHE A 45 -7.70 23.15 1.05
C PHE A 45 -8.27 22.46 -0.18
N VAL A 46 -9.36 23.01 -0.70
CA VAL A 46 -9.97 22.60 -1.98
C VAL A 46 -9.99 23.81 -2.90
N PHE A 47 -9.51 23.63 -4.11
CA PHE A 47 -9.34 24.64 -5.16
C PHE A 47 -10.34 24.39 -6.28
N PRO A 48 -11.51 25.06 -6.28
CA PRO A 48 -12.59 24.81 -7.26
C PRO A 48 -12.17 25.07 -8.69
N GLU A 49 -11.41 26.12 -8.95
CA GLU A 49 -10.97 26.48 -10.31
C GLU A 49 -10.03 25.44 -10.93
N GLN A 50 -9.26 24.75 -10.09
CA GLN A 50 -8.30 23.72 -10.52
C GLN A 50 -8.85 22.30 -10.37
N GLN A 51 -10.06 22.15 -9.79
CA GLN A 51 -10.66 20.84 -9.45
C GLN A 51 -9.68 19.95 -8.68
N SER A 52 -8.96 20.54 -7.72
CA SER A 52 -7.91 19.89 -6.94
C SER A 52 -8.05 20.16 -5.45
N TRP A 53 -7.37 19.36 -4.65
CA TRP A 53 -7.23 19.54 -3.22
C TRP A 53 -5.77 19.39 -2.79
N HIS A 54 -5.39 20.05 -1.71
CA HIS A 54 -4.06 19.89 -1.10
C HIS A 54 -4.15 20.07 0.42
N CYS A 55 -3.40 19.23 1.15
CA CYS A 55 -3.22 19.39 2.59
C CYS A 55 -1.81 19.93 2.88
N PHE A 56 -1.74 21.13 3.43
CA PHE A 56 -0.49 21.77 3.83
C PHE A 56 -0.03 21.39 5.24
N GLY A 57 -0.77 20.50 5.92
CA GLY A 57 -0.41 19.94 7.22
C GLY A 57 0.50 18.73 7.13
N ALA A 58 0.45 17.88 8.15
CA ALA A 58 1.39 16.76 8.35
C ALA A 58 1.41 15.74 7.21
N CYS A 59 0.33 15.56 6.44
CA CYS A 59 0.33 14.57 5.36
C CYS A 59 0.89 15.11 4.04
N GLY A 60 0.96 16.43 3.81
CA GLY A 60 1.59 17.05 2.64
C GLY A 60 1.14 16.51 1.27
N THR A 61 -0.12 16.04 1.17
CA THR A 61 -0.63 15.35 -0.02
C THR A 61 -1.76 16.11 -0.69
N GLY A 62 -1.88 15.94 -2.00
CA GLY A 62 -2.92 16.57 -2.80
C GLY A 62 -3.26 15.77 -4.06
N GLY A 63 -4.16 16.30 -4.87
CA GLY A 63 -4.55 15.75 -6.16
C GLY A 63 -5.99 16.09 -6.56
N ASP A 64 -6.60 15.27 -7.40
CA ASP A 64 -7.95 15.41 -7.93
C ASP A 64 -9.00 14.57 -7.17
N ILE A 65 -10.22 14.46 -7.71
CA ILE A 65 -11.31 13.66 -7.13
C ILE A 65 -10.96 12.17 -6.99
N PHE A 66 -10.17 11.62 -7.91
CA PHE A 66 -9.76 10.21 -7.85
C PHE A 66 -8.80 9.98 -6.69
N SER A 67 -7.75 10.80 -6.60
CA SER A 67 -6.78 10.71 -5.51
C SER A 67 -7.43 10.90 -4.14
N PHE A 68 -8.44 11.79 -4.04
CA PHE A 68 -9.21 12.00 -2.81
C PHE A 68 -9.96 10.72 -2.40
N ILE A 69 -10.74 10.15 -3.30
CA ILE A 69 -11.55 8.94 -3.03
C ILE A 69 -10.65 7.73 -2.79
N MET A 70 -9.61 7.51 -3.59
CA MET A 70 -8.65 6.43 -3.38
C MET A 70 -8.06 6.48 -1.97
N LYS A 71 -7.63 7.66 -1.54
CA LYS A 71 -7.05 7.87 -0.20
C LYS A 71 -8.09 7.81 0.91
N LYS A 72 -9.30 8.34 0.68
CA LYS A 72 -10.37 8.37 1.69
C LYS A 72 -10.96 7.00 1.93
N GLU A 73 -11.27 6.26 0.88
CA GLU A 73 -11.86 4.93 0.97
C GLU A 73 -10.81 3.80 1.11
N GLY A 74 -9.54 4.08 0.78
CA GLY A 74 -8.47 3.08 0.79
C GLY A 74 -8.60 2.08 -0.36
N ILE A 75 -9.07 2.53 -1.52
CA ILE A 75 -9.36 1.73 -2.71
C ILE A 75 -8.36 2.04 -3.83
N ASP A 76 -8.27 1.14 -4.82
CA ASP A 76 -7.47 1.35 -6.02
C ASP A 76 -8.18 2.27 -7.04
N PHE A 77 -7.47 2.60 -8.13
CA PHE A 77 -7.96 3.51 -9.15
C PHE A 77 -9.21 2.96 -9.87
N GLY A 78 -9.22 1.67 -10.21
CA GLY A 78 -10.36 1.03 -10.88
C GLY A 78 -11.62 1.05 -10.03
N GLN A 79 -11.47 0.80 -8.72
CA GLN A 79 -12.58 0.90 -7.76
C GLN A 79 -13.06 2.34 -7.60
N ALA A 80 -12.13 3.31 -7.56
CA ALA A 80 -12.48 4.73 -7.49
C ALA A 80 -13.19 5.18 -8.76
N LEU A 81 -12.73 4.76 -9.95
CA LEU A 81 -13.38 5.04 -11.22
C LEU A 81 -14.84 4.54 -11.24
N ARG A 82 -15.06 3.31 -10.81
CA ARG A 82 -16.41 2.74 -10.71
C ARG A 82 -17.31 3.54 -9.76
N LEU A 83 -16.80 3.84 -8.57
CA LEU A 83 -17.55 4.60 -7.57
C LEU A 83 -17.93 5.99 -8.08
N LEU A 84 -16.98 6.69 -8.68
CA LEU A 84 -17.19 8.04 -9.19
C LEU A 84 -18.05 8.05 -10.46
N ALA A 85 -17.89 7.08 -11.37
CA ALA A 85 -18.75 6.93 -12.53
C ALA A 85 -20.21 6.67 -12.13
N GLN A 86 -20.45 5.80 -11.15
CA GLN A 86 -21.78 5.57 -10.60
C GLN A 86 -22.38 6.85 -10.01
N ARG A 87 -21.62 7.64 -9.25
CA ARG A 87 -22.07 8.92 -8.69
C ARG A 87 -22.37 9.95 -9.78
N GLY A 88 -21.56 10.00 -10.84
CA GLY A 88 -21.75 10.89 -11.98
C GLY A 88 -22.85 10.44 -12.95
N GLY A 89 -23.50 9.29 -12.71
CA GLY A 89 -24.48 8.73 -13.63
C GLY A 89 -23.88 8.35 -14.99
N ILE A 90 -22.60 7.96 -15.00
CA ILE A 90 -21.86 7.57 -16.19
C ILE A 90 -21.90 6.06 -16.34
N THR A 91 -22.36 5.59 -17.49
CA THR A 91 -22.32 4.16 -17.83
C THR A 91 -20.92 3.81 -18.35
N LEU A 92 -20.24 2.94 -17.64
CA LEU A 92 -18.93 2.42 -18.07
C LEU A 92 -19.12 1.55 -19.32
N SER A 93 -18.24 1.71 -20.31
CA SER A 93 -18.22 0.84 -21.49
C SER A 93 -17.77 -0.57 -21.10
N PRO A 94 -18.08 -1.61 -21.93
CA PRO A 94 -17.65 -2.99 -21.64
C PRO A 94 -16.13 -3.18 -21.52
N LEU A 95 -15.31 -2.27 -22.03
CA LEU A 95 -13.86 -2.24 -21.90
C LEU A 95 -13.40 -1.63 -20.56
N GLU A 96 -14.27 -0.85 -19.93
CA GLU A 96 -14.03 -0.13 -18.67
C GLU A 96 -14.90 -0.69 -17.52
N ALA A 97 -16.01 -1.33 -17.89
CA ALA A 97 -16.73 -2.18 -16.96
C ALA A 97 -15.91 -3.50 -16.82
N PRO A 98 -15.63 -3.95 -15.59
CA PRO A 98 -15.21 -5.32 -15.40
C PRO A 98 -16.21 -6.23 -16.12
N ASP A 99 -15.72 -7.36 -16.62
CA ASP A 99 -16.61 -8.35 -17.23
C ASP A 99 -17.77 -8.56 -16.25
N LYS A 100 -18.99 -8.12 -16.64
CA LYS A 100 -20.16 -8.20 -15.75
C LYS A 100 -20.31 -9.60 -15.16
N ALA A 101 -19.96 -10.62 -15.95
CA ALA A 101 -19.97 -12.01 -15.51
C ALA A 101 -18.92 -12.28 -14.42
N GLU A 102 -17.74 -11.65 -14.48
CA GLU A 102 -16.70 -11.81 -13.46
C GLU A 102 -17.05 -11.05 -12.17
N ASP A 103 -17.63 -9.86 -12.27
CA ASP A 103 -18.09 -9.09 -11.08
C ASP A 103 -19.32 -9.74 -10.44
N GLU A 104 -20.26 -10.23 -11.22
CA GLU A 104 -21.39 -11.03 -10.71
C GLU A 104 -20.90 -12.31 -10.02
N LYS A 105 -19.92 -12.99 -10.62
CA LYS A 105 -19.26 -14.16 -10.05
C LYS A 105 -18.57 -13.83 -8.73
N LYS A 106 -17.76 -12.76 -8.66
CA LYS A 106 -17.15 -12.29 -7.42
C LYS A 106 -18.21 -11.90 -6.37
N GLY A 107 -19.24 -11.19 -6.80
CA GLY A 107 -20.38 -10.83 -5.96
C GLY A 107 -21.04 -12.07 -5.33
N ARG A 108 -21.21 -13.12 -6.13
CA ARG A 108 -21.78 -14.40 -5.68
C ARG A 108 -20.88 -15.09 -4.65
N LEU A 109 -19.54 -15.09 -4.86
CA LEU A 109 -18.59 -15.65 -3.91
C LEU A 109 -18.58 -14.90 -2.58
N PHE A 110 -18.71 -13.57 -2.58
CA PHE A 110 -18.88 -12.80 -1.34
C PHE A 110 -20.16 -13.19 -0.58
N GLN A 111 -21.28 -13.38 -1.29
CA GLN A 111 -22.54 -13.82 -0.67
C GLN A 111 -22.41 -15.21 -0.04
N ILE A 112 -21.71 -16.13 -0.69
CA ILE A 112 -21.41 -17.48 -0.17
C ILE A 112 -20.58 -17.40 1.11
N ASN A 113 -19.50 -16.63 1.10
CA ASN A 113 -18.65 -16.47 2.28
C ASN A 113 -19.38 -15.77 3.43
N GLU A 114 -20.25 -14.82 3.13
CA GLU A 114 -21.12 -14.17 4.12
C GLU A 114 -22.08 -15.18 4.76
N ALA A 115 -22.77 -15.98 3.96
CA ALA A 115 -23.68 -17.03 4.44
C ALA A 115 -22.94 -18.10 5.26
N ALA A 116 -21.72 -18.47 4.86
CA ALA A 116 -20.86 -19.37 5.62
C ALA A 116 -20.45 -18.76 6.97
N THR A 117 -20.11 -17.46 6.98
CA THR A 117 -19.76 -16.74 8.21
C THR A 117 -20.91 -16.73 9.21
N GLU A 118 -22.11 -16.40 8.75
CA GLU A 118 -23.33 -16.42 9.59
C GLU A 118 -23.57 -17.81 10.18
N TYR A 119 -23.42 -18.83 9.35
CA TYR A 119 -23.60 -20.22 9.77
C TYR A 119 -22.58 -20.66 10.82
N TYR A 120 -21.30 -20.46 10.58
CA TYR A 120 -20.25 -20.79 11.53
C TYR A 120 -20.36 -20.00 12.83
N HIS A 121 -20.74 -18.71 12.74
CA HIS A 121 -20.96 -17.87 13.92
C HIS A 121 -22.18 -18.35 14.73
N HIS A 122 -23.26 -18.78 14.07
CA HIS A 122 -24.41 -19.39 14.74
C HIS A 122 -24.01 -20.69 15.45
N LEU A 123 -23.25 -21.56 14.80
CA LEU A 123 -22.77 -22.81 15.42
C LEU A 123 -21.92 -22.53 16.67
N LEU A 124 -21.01 -21.56 16.59
CA LEU A 124 -20.20 -21.17 17.74
C LEU A 124 -21.04 -20.64 18.89
N SER A 125 -21.94 -19.70 18.60
CA SER A 125 -22.59 -18.89 19.63
C SER A 125 -23.83 -19.52 20.24
N ARG A 126 -24.57 -20.39 19.50
CA ARG A 126 -25.92 -20.85 19.88
C ARG A 126 -26.11 -22.36 19.96
N THR A 127 -25.12 -23.17 19.58
CA THR A 127 -25.31 -24.63 19.53
C THR A 127 -24.43 -25.36 20.53
N LYS A 128 -24.80 -26.60 20.86
CA LYS A 128 -23.95 -27.51 21.66
C LYS A 128 -22.65 -27.87 20.95
N ALA A 129 -22.68 -27.98 19.62
CA ALA A 129 -21.48 -28.27 18.81
C ALA A 129 -20.36 -27.26 19.05
N GLY A 130 -20.69 -25.97 19.28
CA GLY A 130 -19.73 -24.91 19.56
C GLY A 130 -19.18 -24.86 21.00
N GLU A 131 -19.57 -25.76 21.88
CA GLU A 131 -19.20 -25.69 23.33
C GLU A 131 -17.70 -25.80 23.56
N ALA A 132 -17.02 -26.72 22.88
CA ALA A 132 -15.56 -26.87 22.98
C ALA A 132 -14.82 -25.60 22.49
N ALA A 133 -15.30 -24.99 21.42
CA ALA A 133 -14.73 -23.74 20.88
C ALA A 133 -14.98 -22.56 21.83
N ARG A 134 -16.17 -22.45 22.44
CA ARG A 134 -16.44 -21.42 23.45
C ARG A 134 -15.57 -21.59 24.68
N SER A 135 -15.40 -22.84 25.17
CA SER A 135 -14.52 -23.16 26.31
C SER A 135 -13.04 -22.80 25.97
N TYR A 136 -12.60 -23.05 24.74
CA TYR A 136 -11.28 -22.64 24.29
C TYR A 136 -11.13 -21.11 24.33
N LEU A 137 -12.07 -20.37 23.73
CA LEU A 137 -12.05 -18.90 23.71
C LEU A 137 -12.11 -18.30 25.12
N ALA A 138 -12.90 -18.90 26.03
CA ALA A 138 -12.97 -18.48 27.44
C ALA A 138 -11.62 -18.68 28.15
N ARG A 139 -10.95 -19.83 27.96
CA ARG A 139 -9.59 -20.06 28.49
C ARG A 139 -8.57 -19.06 27.97
N ARG A 140 -8.72 -18.65 26.71
CA ARG A 140 -7.89 -17.60 26.08
C ARG A 140 -8.35 -16.18 26.43
N LYS A 141 -9.35 -16.04 27.31
CA LYS A 141 -9.92 -14.77 27.79
C LYS A 141 -10.46 -13.88 26.66
N VAL A 142 -10.93 -14.46 25.54
CA VAL A 142 -11.59 -13.70 24.47
C VAL A 142 -13.03 -13.36 24.91
N MET A 143 -13.33 -12.07 24.92
CA MET A 143 -14.63 -11.56 25.40
C MET A 143 -15.75 -11.80 24.38
N PRO A 144 -17.03 -11.94 24.82
CA PRO A 144 -18.17 -12.08 23.92
C PRO A 144 -18.31 -10.93 22.90
N GLY A 145 -17.94 -9.70 23.29
CA GLY A 145 -17.90 -8.54 22.41
C GLY A 145 -16.94 -8.74 21.24
N THR A 146 -15.73 -9.22 21.51
CA THR A 146 -14.70 -9.52 20.50
C THR A 146 -15.13 -10.66 19.58
N ILE A 147 -15.73 -11.72 20.15
CA ILE A 147 -16.30 -12.85 19.37
C ILE A 147 -17.33 -12.34 18.35
N LYS A 148 -18.23 -11.46 18.79
CA LYS A 148 -19.26 -10.85 17.93
C LYS A 148 -18.64 -9.87 16.91
N GLU A 149 -17.75 -9.01 17.33
CA GLU A 149 -17.10 -7.99 16.47
C GLU A 149 -16.33 -8.64 15.32
N PHE A 150 -15.56 -9.69 15.61
CA PHE A 150 -14.79 -10.45 14.63
C PHE A 150 -15.59 -11.59 13.99
N ARG A 151 -16.86 -11.77 14.38
CA ARG A 151 -17.77 -12.79 13.81
C ARG A 151 -17.17 -14.19 13.86
N LEU A 152 -16.43 -14.51 14.94
CA LEU A 152 -15.79 -15.81 15.08
C LEU A 152 -16.82 -16.93 14.96
N GLY A 153 -16.43 -18.05 14.38
CA GLY A 153 -17.30 -19.17 14.09
C GLY A 153 -16.72 -20.51 14.53
N PHE A 154 -17.51 -21.56 14.38
CA PHE A 154 -17.07 -22.93 14.60
C PHE A 154 -17.53 -23.82 13.43
N SER A 155 -16.61 -24.60 12.90
CA SER A 155 -16.87 -25.65 11.93
C SER A 155 -16.89 -27.00 12.65
N PRO A 156 -18.01 -27.75 12.64
CA PRO A 156 -18.13 -29.00 13.37
C PRO A 156 -17.27 -30.11 12.75
N ASP A 157 -17.10 -31.20 13.49
CA ASP A 157 -16.40 -32.40 13.01
C ASP A 157 -17.34 -33.24 12.14
N ALA A 158 -17.57 -32.76 10.91
CA ALA A 158 -18.44 -33.41 9.95
C ALA A 158 -17.96 -33.10 8.51
N TRP A 159 -18.27 -34.01 7.58
CA TRP A 159 -17.71 -33.96 6.23
C TRP A 159 -18.47 -33.06 5.25
N GLU A 160 -19.77 -32.80 5.47
CA GLU A 160 -20.63 -32.13 4.49
C GLU A 160 -21.61 -31.13 5.17
N THR A 161 -21.25 -30.54 6.29
CA THR A 161 -22.14 -29.68 7.06
C THR A 161 -22.36 -28.34 6.37
N ILE A 162 -21.26 -27.64 6.04
CA ILE A 162 -21.38 -26.33 5.35
C ILE A 162 -21.83 -26.53 3.90
N LYS A 163 -21.37 -27.61 3.23
CA LYS A 163 -21.79 -27.97 1.89
C LYS A 163 -23.33 -28.08 1.83
N ASN A 164 -23.91 -28.97 2.67
CA ASN A 164 -25.36 -29.20 2.66
C ASN A 164 -26.17 -27.95 3.02
N TYR A 165 -25.68 -27.14 3.98
CA TYR A 165 -26.31 -25.88 4.34
C TYR A 165 -26.36 -24.90 3.17
N LEU A 166 -25.25 -24.72 2.45
CA LEU A 166 -25.16 -23.77 1.34
C LEU A 166 -25.89 -24.27 0.09
N LEU A 167 -25.85 -25.60 -0.21
CA LEU A 167 -26.68 -26.20 -1.25
C LEU A 167 -28.17 -25.99 -0.97
N GLY A 168 -28.59 -26.14 0.30
CA GLY A 168 -29.97 -25.85 0.74
C GLY A 168 -30.37 -24.38 0.59
N LYS A 169 -29.42 -23.46 0.53
CA LYS A 169 -29.63 -22.03 0.22
C LYS A 169 -29.64 -21.72 -1.30
N GLY A 170 -29.46 -22.72 -2.17
CA GLY A 170 -29.48 -22.56 -3.61
C GLY A 170 -28.14 -22.14 -4.25
N TYR A 171 -27.03 -22.33 -3.55
CA TYR A 171 -25.70 -22.17 -4.13
C TYR A 171 -25.28 -23.48 -4.84
N ALA A 172 -24.55 -23.38 -5.95
CA ALA A 172 -24.07 -24.55 -6.68
C ALA A 172 -22.78 -25.10 -6.06
N GLU A 173 -22.59 -26.43 -6.12
CA GLU A 173 -21.39 -27.07 -5.56
C GLU A 173 -20.08 -26.49 -6.15
N LYS A 174 -20.07 -26.20 -7.45
CA LYS A 174 -18.93 -25.55 -8.12
C LYS A 174 -18.59 -24.18 -7.54
N GLU A 175 -19.59 -23.38 -7.18
CA GLU A 175 -19.38 -22.08 -6.53
C GLU A 175 -18.75 -22.25 -5.13
N LEU A 176 -19.11 -23.31 -4.39
CA LEU A 176 -18.54 -23.61 -3.08
C LEU A 176 -17.05 -24.04 -3.18
N VAL A 177 -16.69 -24.77 -4.23
CA VAL A 177 -15.29 -25.10 -4.55
C VAL A 177 -14.52 -23.81 -4.86
N GLU A 178 -15.06 -22.96 -5.73
CA GLU A 178 -14.43 -21.68 -6.10
C GLU A 178 -14.29 -20.72 -4.92
N ALA A 179 -15.23 -20.75 -3.95
CA ALA A 179 -15.12 -20.02 -2.69
C ALA A 179 -14.11 -20.63 -1.71
N GLY A 180 -13.59 -21.83 -2.01
CA GLY A 180 -12.62 -22.54 -1.17
C GLY A 180 -13.19 -23.10 0.13
N LEU A 181 -14.51 -23.32 0.20
CA LEU A 181 -15.21 -23.88 1.37
C LEU A 181 -15.28 -25.41 1.36
N ILE A 182 -15.25 -26.01 0.17
CA ILE A 182 -15.24 -27.46 -0.01
C ILE A 182 -14.08 -27.89 -0.92
N ILE A 183 -13.75 -29.18 -0.88
CA ILE A 183 -12.66 -29.80 -1.67
C ILE A 183 -13.29 -30.91 -2.50
N GLU A 184 -13.03 -30.91 -3.80
CA GLU A 184 -13.40 -32.01 -4.70
C GLU A 184 -12.48 -33.23 -4.46
N LYS A 185 -13.06 -34.43 -4.53
CA LYS A 185 -12.32 -35.69 -4.47
C LYS A 185 -11.98 -36.15 -5.89
N GLU A 186 -10.84 -36.80 -6.06
CA GLU A 186 -10.43 -37.41 -7.35
C GLU A 186 -11.42 -38.47 -7.85
N GLU A 187 -12.05 -39.20 -6.95
CA GLU A 187 -13.05 -40.25 -7.25
C GLU A 187 -14.48 -39.72 -7.38
N GLY A 188 -14.68 -38.39 -7.38
CA GLY A 188 -15.97 -37.74 -7.43
C GLY A 188 -16.55 -37.40 -6.04
N GLY A 189 -17.44 -36.38 -6.03
CA GLY A 189 -17.99 -35.80 -4.82
C GLY A 189 -17.07 -34.77 -4.17
N SER A 190 -17.54 -34.13 -3.10
CA SER A 190 -16.79 -33.11 -2.38
C SER A 190 -17.07 -33.16 -0.88
N TYR A 191 -16.22 -32.50 -0.10
CA TYR A 191 -16.34 -32.44 1.36
C TYR A 191 -15.90 -31.08 1.91
N ASP A 192 -16.35 -30.75 3.12
CA ASP A 192 -16.04 -29.51 3.80
C ASP A 192 -14.52 -29.37 4.05
N ARG A 193 -13.96 -28.24 3.62
CA ARG A 193 -12.54 -27.94 3.81
C ARG A 193 -12.18 -27.78 5.29
N PHE A 194 -13.04 -27.12 6.04
CA PHE A 194 -12.84 -26.83 7.45
C PHE A 194 -13.69 -27.76 8.31
N ARG A 195 -13.04 -28.54 9.17
CA ARG A 195 -13.70 -29.50 10.07
C ARG A 195 -13.06 -29.44 11.45
N ASN A 196 -13.86 -29.48 12.51
CA ASN A 196 -13.46 -29.39 13.91
C ASN A 196 -12.52 -28.21 14.18
N ARG A 197 -12.88 -26.98 13.71
CA ARG A 197 -12.02 -25.82 13.79
C ARG A 197 -12.76 -24.57 14.26
N LEU A 198 -12.05 -23.74 15.05
CA LEU A 198 -12.43 -22.36 15.30
C LEU A 198 -12.18 -21.55 14.03
N MET A 199 -13.18 -20.80 13.58
CA MET A 199 -13.19 -20.07 12.30
C MET A 199 -12.98 -18.58 12.52
N PHE A 200 -12.11 -17.99 11.70
CA PHE A 200 -11.76 -16.57 11.67
C PHE A 200 -12.10 -16.03 10.26
N PRO A 201 -13.22 -15.30 10.09
CA PRO A 201 -13.52 -14.66 8.84
C PRO A 201 -12.44 -13.62 8.48
N ILE A 202 -11.90 -13.70 7.27
CA ILE A 202 -10.91 -12.75 6.76
C ILE A 202 -11.66 -11.80 5.84
N CYS A 203 -11.57 -10.50 6.15
CA CYS A 203 -12.28 -9.45 5.40
C CYS A 203 -11.30 -8.61 4.58
N ASP A 204 -11.80 -8.09 3.45
CA ASP A 204 -11.14 -7.00 2.74
C ASP A 204 -11.30 -5.66 3.50
N ILE A 205 -10.70 -4.61 3.00
CA ILE A 205 -10.74 -3.29 3.64
C ILE A 205 -12.17 -2.70 3.70
N GLN A 206 -13.10 -3.15 2.84
CA GLN A 206 -14.51 -2.78 2.86
C GLN A 206 -15.32 -3.58 3.89
N GLY A 207 -14.77 -4.63 4.48
CA GLY A 207 -15.43 -5.49 5.45
C GLY A 207 -16.17 -6.69 4.83
N ARG A 208 -16.00 -6.96 3.52
CA ARG A 208 -16.57 -8.14 2.86
C ARG A 208 -15.70 -9.36 3.16
N VAL A 209 -16.33 -10.49 3.46
CA VAL A 209 -15.60 -11.73 3.77
C VAL A 209 -15.00 -12.33 2.51
N THR A 210 -13.68 -12.34 2.40
CA THR A 210 -12.95 -12.89 1.26
C THR A 210 -12.59 -14.37 1.45
N GLY A 211 -12.37 -14.79 2.70
CA GLY A 211 -11.98 -16.15 3.03
C GLY A 211 -11.97 -16.39 4.55
N PHE A 212 -11.33 -17.47 4.96
CA PHE A 212 -11.32 -17.91 6.35
C PHE A 212 -9.93 -18.39 6.77
N GLY A 213 -9.55 -18.05 8.00
CA GLY A 213 -8.58 -18.77 8.78
C GLY A 213 -9.29 -19.78 9.68
N ALA A 214 -8.65 -20.90 9.98
CA ALA A 214 -9.25 -21.93 10.83
C ALA A 214 -8.18 -22.59 11.70
N ARG A 215 -8.48 -22.72 13.01
CA ARG A 215 -7.60 -23.30 14.01
C ARG A 215 -8.20 -24.56 14.62
N VAL A 216 -7.39 -25.62 14.74
CA VAL A 216 -7.79 -26.81 15.51
C VAL A 216 -7.97 -26.50 16.99
N LEU A 217 -8.86 -27.23 17.65
CA LEU A 217 -9.11 -27.12 19.09
C LEU A 217 -8.30 -28.13 19.93
N ASP A 218 -7.71 -29.09 19.25
CA ASP A 218 -6.84 -30.14 19.79
C ASP A 218 -5.38 -29.95 19.32
N ASP A 219 -4.53 -30.96 19.53
CA ASP A 219 -3.11 -30.94 19.16
C ASP A 219 -2.85 -31.46 17.75
N SER A 220 -3.89 -31.63 16.93
CA SER A 220 -3.74 -32.08 15.54
C SER A 220 -3.03 -31.06 14.66
N LEU A 221 -2.29 -31.53 13.67
CA LEU A 221 -1.57 -30.67 12.71
C LEU A 221 -2.28 -30.70 11.34
N PRO A 222 -2.21 -29.60 10.60
CA PRO A 222 -1.61 -28.30 10.96
C PRO A 222 -2.52 -27.49 11.91
N LYS A 223 -1.88 -26.78 12.87
CA LYS A 223 -2.58 -25.97 13.89
C LYS A 223 -3.50 -24.91 13.26
N TYR A 224 -3.06 -24.26 12.19
CA TYR A 224 -3.83 -23.31 11.40
C TYR A 224 -3.88 -23.71 9.95
N ILE A 225 -5.02 -23.51 9.28
CA ILE A 225 -5.18 -23.55 7.84
C ILE A 225 -5.95 -22.30 7.39
N ASN A 226 -5.71 -21.88 6.14
CA ASN A 226 -6.42 -20.77 5.54
C ASN A 226 -7.18 -21.22 4.29
N SER A 227 -8.10 -20.40 3.81
CA SER A 227 -8.68 -20.55 2.47
C SER A 227 -7.56 -20.66 1.43
N PRO A 228 -7.77 -21.43 0.36
CA PRO A 228 -6.86 -21.45 -0.78
C PRO A 228 -6.93 -20.11 -1.53
N GLN A 229 -6.06 -19.93 -2.51
CA GLN A 229 -6.21 -18.85 -3.48
C GLN A 229 -7.57 -18.98 -4.18
N THR A 230 -8.36 -17.89 -4.20
CA THR A 230 -9.67 -17.82 -4.88
C THR A 230 -9.79 -16.52 -5.68
N PRO A 231 -10.81 -16.33 -6.51
CA PRO A 231 -11.02 -15.06 -7.22
C PRO A 231 -11.20 -13.84 -6.30
N ILE A 232 -11.55 -14.05 -5.02
CA ILE A 232 -11.76 -12.99 -4.02
C ILE A 232 -10.80 -13.05 -2.82
N PHE A 233 -9.92 -14.05 -2.74
CA PHE A 233 -8.96 -14.20 -1.65
C PHE A 233 -7.54 -14.43 -2.18
N ASP A 234 -6.65 -13.47 -1.92
CA ASP A 234 -5.20 -13.60 -2.13
C ASP A 234 -4.50 -13.41 -0.79
N LYS A 235 -3.97 -14.49 -0.22
CA LYS A 235 -3.24 -14.46 1.05
C LYS A 235 -2.07 -13.49 1.02
N SER A 236 -1.45 -13.31 -0.15
CA SER A 236 -0.30 -12.41 -0.31
C SER A 236 -0.66 -10.92 -0.21
N SER A 237 -1.93 -10.56 -0.33
CA SER A 237 -2.43 -9.18 -0.20
C SER A 237 -3.35 -8.96 1.00
N SER A 238 -3.81 -10.05 1.62
CA SER A 238 -4.78 -9.98 2.72
C SER A 238 -4.08 -9.75 4.07
N LEU A 239 -4.72 -8.95 4.93
CA LEU A 239 -4.32 -8.72 6.31
C LEU A 239 -5.53 -8.96 7.22
N TYR A 240 -5.39 -9.81 8.24
CA TYR A 240 -6.48 -10.07 9.17
C TYR A 240 -6.75 -8.84 10.05
N GLY A 241 -8.00 -8.46 10.19
CA GLY A 241 -8.45 -7.33 10.99
C GLY A 241 -8.34 -5.96 10.32
N ILE A 242 -7.90 -5.86 9.05
CA ILE A 242 -7.70 -4.57 8.36
C ILE A 242 -8.99 -3.75 8.23
N ASP A 243 -10.14 -4.41 8.04
CA ASP A 243 -11.45 -3.78 7.96
C ASP A 243 -11.81 -3.01 9.24
N LYS A 244 -11.39 -3.51 10.39
CA LYS A 244 -11.62 -2.92 11.71
C LYS A 244 -10.51 -1.93 12.09
N ALA A 245 -9.27 -2.22 11.69
CA ALA A 245 -8.10 -1.43 12.05
C ALA A 245 -7.97 -0.13 11.23
N LYS A 246 -8.50 -0.06 10.00
CA LYS A 246 -8.29 1.05 9.06
C LYS A 246 -8.51 2.45 9.66
N SER A 247 -9.55 2.62 10.46
CA SER A 247 -9.88 3.92 11.07
C SER A 247 -8.89 4.30 12.17
N ALA A 248 -8.49 3.33 13.01
CA ALA A 248 -7.50 3.53 14.07
C ALA A 248 -6.10 3.78 13.47
N ILE A 249 -5.70 3.00 12.46
CA ILE A 249 -4.44 3.20 11.74
C ILE A 249 -4.32 4.64 11.20
N ARG A 250 -5.37 5.16 10.58
CA ARG A 250 -5.38 6.54 10.07
C ARG A 250 -5.32 7.57 11.20
N LYS A 251 -6.14 7.38 12.24
CA LYS A 251 -6.25 8.30 13.37
C LYS A 251 -4.93 8.41 14.15
N GLU A 252 -4.31 7.27 14.42
CA GLU A 252 -3.07 7.16 15.20
C GLU A 252 -1.83 7.32 14.32
N ASN A 253 -2.02 7.35 12.99
CA ASN A 253 -0.95 7.37 11.98
C ASN A 253 0.09 6.26 12.23
N LEU A 254 -0.36 5.07 12.63
CA LEU A 254 0.49 3.94 12.99
C LEU A 254 -0.24 2.63 12.69
N ALA A 255 0.41 1.70 11.99
CA ALA A 255 -0.02 0.32 11.84
C ALA A 255 0.89 -0.62 12.62
N ILE A 256 0.33 -1.46 13.49
CA ILE A 256 1.06 -2.51 14.21
C ILE A 256 0.77 -3.83 13.50
N ILE A 257 1.82 -4.46 12.97
CA ILE A 257 1.73 -5.76 12.31
C ILE A 257 2.18 -6.84 13.26
N ILE A 258 1.31 -7.79 13.53
CA ILE A 258 1.54 -8.96 14.36
C ILE A 258 1.37 -10.24 13.55
N GLU A 259 1.63 -11.42 14.13
CA GLU A 259 1.69 -12.65 13.33
C GLU A 259 0.35 -13.37 13.20
N GLY A 260 -0.41 -13.45 14.29
CA GLY A 260 -1.51 -14.40 14.43
C GLY A 260 -2.90 -13.78 14.61
N TYR A 261 -3.89 -14.63 14.38
CA TYR A 261 -5.31 -14.27 14.58
C TYR A 261 -5.63 -13.90 16.02
N MET A 262 -5.10 -14.71 16.98
CA MET A 262 -5.38 -14.51 18.40
C MET A 262 -4.77 -13.21 18.90
N ASP A 263 -3.58 -12.87 18.42
CA ASP A 263 -2.89 -11.63 18.81
C ASP A 263 -3.70 -10.40 18.40
N VAL A 264 -4.30 -10.41 17.18
CA VAL A 264 -5.19 -9.32 16.72
C VAL A 264 -6.43 -9.23 17.62
N LEU A 265 -7.07 -10.37 17.95
CA LEU A 265 -8.25 -10.35 18.81
C LEU A 265 -7.93 -9.72 20.15
N THR A 266 -6.82 -10.14 20.77
CA THR A 266 -6.36 -9.62 22.06
C THR A 266 -5.97 -8.15 21.97
N ALA A 267 -5.25 -7.74 20.93
CA ALA A 267 -4.91 -6.35 20.73
C ALA A 267 -6.16 -5.46 20.64
N HIS A 268 -7.11 -5.81 19.77
CA HIS A 268 -8.35 -5.05 19.62
C HIS A 268 -9.21 -5.04 20.90
N GLN A 269 -9.24 -6.14 21.64
CA GLN A 269 -9.95 -6.25 22.91
C GLN A 269 -9.39 -5.31 23.99
N HIS A 270 -8.11 -4.99 23.90
CA HIS A 270 -7.40 -4.08 24.80
C HIS A 270 -7.14 -2.70 24.16
N ASP A 271 -8.00 -2.28 23.23
CA ASP A 271 -8.03 -0.97 22.55
C ASP A 271 -6.85 -0.67 21.61
N TRP A 272 -5.99 -1.65 21.32
CA TRP A 272 -4.97 -1.55 20.26
C TRP A 272 -5.60 -1.87 18.90
N ARG A 273 -6.49 -0.96 18.48
CA ARG A 273 -7.32 -1.17 17.28
C ARG A 273 -6.59 -0.95 15.95
N ASN A 274 -5.37 -0.45 15.98
CA ASN A 274 -4.48 -0.29 14.83
C ASN A 274 -3.63 -1.53 14.51
N ALA A 275 -3.91 -2.67 15.16
CA ALA A 275 -3.21 -3.94 14.96
C ALA A 275 -3.86 -4.79 13.84
N VAL A 276 -3.01 -5.40 13.00
CA VAL A 276 -3.39 -6.32 11.90
C VAL A 276 -2.43 -7.50 11.86
N ALA A 277 -2.84 -8.66 11.27
CA ALA A 277 -1.93 -9.80 11.14
C ALA A 277 -1.66 -10.22 9.70
N SER A 278 -0.44 -10.72 9.46
CA SER A 278 0.01 -11.32 8.20
C SER A 278 -0.38 -12.78 8.01
N MET A 279 -0.98 -13.40 9.03
CA MET A 279 -1.57 -14.75 9.03
C MET A 279 -0.57 -15.89 8.75
N GLY A 280 0.61 -15.86 9.38
CA GLY A 280 1.60 -16.94 9.29
C GLY A 280 2.37 -17.00 7.96
N THR A 281 2.58 -15.85 7.34
CA THR A 281 3.50 -15.65 6.21
C THR A 281 4.42 -14.49 6.49
N SER A 282 5.61 -14.49 5.88
CA SER A 282 6.43 -13.28 5.82
C SER A 282 5.62 -12.15 5.19
N LEU A 283 5.78 -10.93 5.72
CA LEU A 283 5.11 -9.75 5.20
C LEU A 283 5.48 -9.53 3.73
N THR A 284 4.47 -9.38 2.88
CA THR A 284 4.65 -9.21 1.44
C THR A 284 4.61 -7.74 1.03
N GLY A 285 5.15 -7.42 -0.16
CA GLY A 285 5.05 -6.09 -0.75
C GLY A 285 3.60 -5.61 -0.94
N LYS A 286 2.69 -6.50 -1.37
CA LYS A 286 1.26 -6.17 -1.53
C LYS A 286 0.58 -5.80 -0.20
N GLN A 287 0.90 -6.51 0.88
CA GLN A 287 0.39 -6.18 2.22
C GLN A 287 0.92 -4.83 2.70
N VAL A 288 2.21 -4.55 2.48
CA VAL A 288 2.81 -3.23 2.78
C VAL A 288 2.15 -2.13 1.97
N GLU A 289 1.94 -2.30 0.67
CA GLU A 289 1.23 -1.34 -0.19
C GLU A 289 -0.21 -1.09 0.30
N GLY A 290 -0.91 -2.13 0.76
CA GLY A 290 -2.24 -1.99 1.37
C GLY A 290 -2.24 -1.10 2.61
N ILE A 291 -1.24 -1.26 3.50
CA ILE A 291 -1.08 -0.43 4.70
C ILE A 291 -0.67 1.00 4.36
N LYS A 292 0.19 1.19 3.36
CA LYS A 292 0.65 2.52 2.93
C LYS A 292 -0.47 3.47 2.48
N ARG A 293 -1.57 2.93 1.99
CA ARG A 293 -2.77 3.73 1.69
C ARG A 293 -3.41 4.32 2.96
N LEU A 294 -3.05 3.81 4.13
CA LEU A 294 -3.57 4.24 5.43
C LEU A 294 -2.55 5.04 6.24
N THR A 295 -1.30 4.59 6.28
CA THR A 295 -0.19 5.24 7.01
C THR A 295 1.18 4.84 6.43
N ASN A 296 2.17 5.71 6.59
CA ASN A 296 3.58 5.39 6.30
C ASN A 296 4.32 4.80 7.52
N ASN A 297 3.76 4.89 8.72
CA ASN A 297 4.40 4.42 9.95
C ASN A 297 3.96 2.99 10.24
N ILE A 298 4.90 2.06 10.14
CA ILE A 298 4.67 0.62 10.33
C ILE A 298 5.55 0.12 11.46
N THR A 299 4.94 -0.56 12.43
CA THR A 299 5.66 -1.22 13.52
C THR A 299 5.37 -2.72 13.48
N LEU A 300 6.43 -3.54 13.47
CA LEU A 300 6.35 -5.00 13.55
C LEU A 300 6.49 -5.44 15.00
N ALA A 301 5.58 -6.25 15.51
CA ALA A 301 5.78 -6.99 16.75
C ALA A 301 6.21 -8.42 16.40
N LEU A 302 7.44 -8.75 16.73
CA LEU A 302 8.07 -10.03 16.39
C LEU A 302 8.35 -10.82 17.66
N ASP A 303 8.18 -12.14 17.56
CA ASP A 303 8.59 -13.05 18.63
C ASP A 303 10.10 -12.98 18.86
N ALA A 304 10.53 -12.94 20.10
CA ALA A 304 11.94 -12.77 20.46
C ALA A 304 12.86 -13.86 19.89
N ASP A 305 12.36 -15.07 19.75
CA ASP A 305 13.13 -16.23 19.28
C ASP A 305 13.39 -16.22 17.77
N LEU A 306 12.54 -15.54 17.01
CA LEU A 306 12.63 -15.40 15.54
C LEU A 306 13.27 -14.08 15.10
N ALA A 307 13.54 -13.20 16.05
CA ALA A 307 13.82 -11.78 15.81
C ALA A 307 15.06 -11.46 14.94
N GLY A 308 16.04 -12.35 14.81
CA GLY A 308 17.30 -12.00 14.15
C GLY A 308 17.26 -11.97 12.62
N GLU A 309 17.05 -13.11 11.99
CA GLU A 309 17.09 -13.24 10.51
C GLU A 309 15.76 -12.90 9.87
N GLU A 310 14.66 -13.27 10.50
CA GLU A 310 13.31 -13.10 9.98
C GLU A 310 12.84 -11.64 10.04
N ALA A 311 13.22 -10.90 11.08
CA ALA A 311 12.99 -9.44 11.15
C ALA A 311 13.70 -8.70 10.02
N THR A 312 14.94 -9.11 9.70
CA THR A 312 15.70 -8.55 8.59
C THR A 312 15.01 -8.83 7.24
N LEU A 313 14.46 -10.04 7.06
CA LEU A 313 13.75 -10.41 5.83
C LEU A 313 12.39 -9.69 5.71
N ARG A 314 11.64 -9.57 6.80
CA ARG A 314 10.35 -8.85 6.82
C ARG A 314 10.55 -7.34 6.64
N GLY A 315 11.55 -6.78 7.31
CA GLY A 315 11.93 -5.38 7.16
C GLY A 315 12.37 -5.02 5.74
N LYS A 316 13.04 -5.94 5.05
CA LYS A 316 13.44 -5.77 3.65
C LYS A 316 12.23 -5.53 2.73
N ALA A 317 11.12 -6.25 2.92
CA ALA A 317 9.90 -6.00 2.14
C ALA A 317 9.35 -4.59 2.40
N ILE A 318 9.33 -4.12 3.66
CA ILE A 318 8.86 -2.78 4.00
C ILE A 318 9.79 -1.71 3.40
N LEU A 319 11.11 -1.85 3.55
CA LEU A 319 12.09 -0.90 3.03
C LEU A 319 12.09 -0.84 1.50
N ALA A 320 11.94 -1.99 0.81
CA ALA A 320 11.90 -2.07 -0.64
C ALA A 320 10.66 -1.40 -1.26
N TYR A 321 9.50 -1.56 -0.60
CA TYR A 321 8.21 -1.09 -1.13
C TYR A 321 7.75 0.25 -0.55
N SER A 322 8.45 0.82 0.44
CA SER A 322 8.03 2.08 1.06
C SER A 322 9.20 2.98 1.46
N ASN A 323 8.97 4.29 1.36
CA ASN A 323 9.71 5.28 2.15
C ASN A 323 9.23 5.27 3.63
N ALA A 324 8.56 4.16 4.07
CA ALA A 324 7.95 4.07 5.39
C ALA A 324 9.04 3.88 6.45
N GLU A 325 8.90 4.58 7.54
CA GLU A 325 9.65 4.28 8.75
C GLU A 325 9.12 2.95 9.31
N ALA A 326 9.94 1.92 9.24
CA ALA A 326 9.64 0.61 9.79
C ALA A 326 10.32 0.46 11.14
N ASN A 327 9.52 0.27 12.18
CA ASN A 327 9.99 0.00 13.52
C ASN A 327 9.71 -1.44 13.93
N VAL A 328 10.41 -1.92 14.95
CA VAL A 328 10.20 -3.23 15.53
C VAL A 328 10.02 -3.12 17.04
N ILE A 329 9.03 -3.86 17.55
CA ILE A 329 8.82 -4.10 18.96
C ILE A 329 9.52 -5.40 19.31
N LEU A 330 10.39 -5.38 20.31
CA LEU A 330 11.05 -6.57 20.84
C LEU A 330 10.24 -7.09 22.04
N LEU A 331 9.66 -8.26 21.88
CA LEU A 331 8.92 -8.90 22.94
C LEU A 331 9.88 -9.55 23.97
N PRO A 332 9.46 -9.71 25.23
CA PRO A 332 10.19 -10.53 26.21
C PRO A 332 10.35 -11.97 25.70
N SER A 333 11.50 -12.58 26.01
CA SER A 333 11.81 -13.95 25.56
C SER A 333 10.71 -14.95 25.89
N GLY A 334 10.30 -15.74 24.89
CA GLY A 334 9.28 -16.77 25.00
C GLY A 334 7.84 -16.28 25.10
N LYS A 335 7.58 -14.97 24.90
CA LYS A 335 6.22 -14.41 24.91
C LYS A 335 5.79 -13.94 23.53
N ASP A 336 4.54 -14.25 23.20
CA ASP A 336 3.84 -13.72 22.04
C ASP A 336 3.09 -12.40 22.36
N PRO A 337 2.62 -11.63 21.35
CA PRO A 337 1.86 -10.40 21.59
C PRO A 337 0.59 -10.62 22.42
N ASP A 338 -0.13 -11.73 22.21
CA ASP A 338 -1.33 -12.09 22.99
C ASP A 338 -1.03 -12.19 24.49
N GLU A 339 0.08 -12.86 24.84
CA GLU A 339 0.48 -13.01 26.25
C GLU A 339 0.88 -11.68 26.88
N VAL A 340 1.72 -10.90 26.20
CA VAL A 340 2.18 -9.61 26.72
C VAL A 340 1.03 -8.64 26.93
N ILE A 341 0.14 -8.49 25.95
CA ILE A 341 -1.01 -7.57 26.03
C ILE A 341 -1.96 -8.01 27.16
N ARG A 342 -2.25 -9.31 27.25
CA ARG A 342 -3.20 -9.87 28.21
C ARG A 342 -2.68 -9.83 29.65
N GLU A 343 -1.38 -9.99 29.86
CA GLU A 343 -0.77 -9.98 31.18
C GLU A 343 -0.46 -8.57 31.68
N ASN A 344 0.02 -7.70 30.81
CA ASN A 344 0.44 -6.36 31.19
C ASN A 344 0.34 -5.36 30.03
N THR A 345 -0.83 -4.76 29.86
CA THR A 345 -1.09 -3.74 28.82
C THR A 345 -0.15 -2.53 28.93
N ALA A 346 0.26 -2.15 30.16
CA ALA A 346 1.21 -1.04 30.35
C ALA A 346 2.62 -1.39 29.82
N LEU A 347 3.02 -2.66 29.95
CA LEU A 347 4.26 -3.13 29.34
C LEU A 347 4.17 -3.07 27.81
N TRP A 348 3.05 -3.52 27.23
CA TRP A 348 2.84 -3.44 25.80
C TRP A 348 2.92 -2.01 25.30
N GLN A 349 2.26 -1.06 25.96
CA GLN A 349 2.35 0.37 25.62
C GLN A 349 3.80 0.85 25.63
N LYS A 350 4.55 0.53 26.68
CA LYS A 350 5.98 0.90 26.77
C LYS A 350 6.80 0.30 25.63
N LEU A 351 6.53 -0.94 25.24
CA LEU A 351 7.23 -1.60 24.14
C LEU A 351 6.91 -0.94 22.79
N VAL A 352 5.67 -0.51 22.56
CA VAL A 352 5.27 0.25 21.37
C VAL A 352 5.98 1.61 21.33
N GLU A 353 6.01 2.33 22.45
CA GLU A 353 6.70 3.63 22.58
C GLU A 353 8.22 3.51 22.39
N GLN A 354 8.81 2.38 22.76
CA GLN A 354 10.24 2.07 22.65
C GLN A 354 10.60 1.31 21.37
N ALA A 355 9.68 1.18 20.42
CA ALA A 355 9.94 0.52 19.16
C ALA A 355 11.12 1.20 18.44
N MET A 356 12.07 0.38 17.97
CA MET A 356 13.29 0.88 17.32
C MET A 356 13.24 0.67 15.80
N PRO A 357 13.96 1.48 15.00
CA PRO A 357 14.09 1.27 13.57
C PRO A 357 14.56 -0.16 13.25
N ILE A 358 13.90 -0.80 12.31
CA ILE A 358 14.17 -2.21 11.97
C ILE A 358 15.60 -2.45 11.50
N LEU A 359 16.20 -1.46 10.86
CA LEU A 359 17.60 -1.52 10.46
C LEU A 359 18.54 -1.48 11.67
N ASP A 360 18.25 -0.66 12.68
CA ASP A 360 19.03 -0.62 13.91
C ASP A 360 18.99 -1.96 14.63
N PHE A 361 17.82 -2.59 14.65
CA PHE A 361 17.68 -3.94 15.16
C PHE A 361 18.47 -4.97 14.33
N ALA A 362 18.40 -4.91 13.00
CA ALA A 362 19.17 -5.79 12.12
C ALA A 362 20.68 -5.64 12.36
N PHE A 363 21.16 -4.40 12.56
CA PHE A 363 22.55 -4.13 12.92
C PHE A 363 22.91 -4.78 14.26
N GLN A 364 22.13 -4.55 15.32
CA GLN A 364 22.37 -5.17 16.62
C GLN A 364 22.43 -6.69 16.53
N SER A 365 21.47 -7.31 15.83
CA SER A 365 21.38 -8.76 15.69
C SER A 365 22.54 -9.36 14.90
N VAL A 366 23.04 -8.69 13.87
CA VAL A 366 24.16 -9.18 13.05
C VAL A 366 25.48 -8.93 13.77
N ILE A 367 25.71 -7.73 14.28
CA ILE A 367 26.98 -7.33 14.90
C ILE A 367 27.23 -8.11 16.20
N SER A 368 26.20 -8.38 17.01
CA SER A 368 26.33 -9.18 18.24
C SER A 368 26.82 -10.63 18.02
N LYS A 369 26.66 -11.16 16.81
CA LYS A 369 27.05 -12.54 16.41
C LYS A 369 28.40 -12.61 15.67
N VAL A 370 29.09 -11.50 15.47
CA VAL A 370 30.28 -11.38 14.62
C VAL A 370 31.50 -11.02 15.46
N ASP A 371 32.61 -11.72 15.23
CA ASP A 371 33.90 -11.31 15.78
C ASP A 371 34.54 -10.23 14.88
N ILE A 372 34.44 -8.98 15.33
CA ILE A 372 34.94 -7.81 14.58
C ILE A 372 36.47 -7.82 14.35
N ASN A 373 37.20 -8.76 14.93
CA ASN A 373 38.64 -8.92 14.69
C ASN A 373 38.94 -9.88 13.52
N LYS A 374 37.93 -10.67 13.07
CA LYS A 374 38.10 -11.61 11.97
C LYS A 374 37.57 -11.03 10.65
N ALA A 375 38.42 -11.00 9.64
CA ALA A 375 38.10 -10.47 8.31
C ALA A 375 36.91 -11.22 7.67
N LYS A 376 36.81 -12.54 7.86
CA LYS A 376 35.72 -13.39 7.35
C LYS A 376 34.39 -12.98 7.95
N ASP A 377 34.35 -12.71 9.24
CA ASP A 377 33.15 -12.34 9.98
C ASP A 377 32.67 -10.93 9.59
N LYS A 378 33.61 -9.99 9.39
CA LYS A 378 33.30 -8.67 8.83
C LYS A 378 32.64 -8.77 7.45
N SER A 379 33.19 -9.60 6.56
CA SER A 379 32.63 -9.83 5.23
C SER A 379 31.22 -10.41 5.30
N LEU A 380 30.97 -11.35 6.22
CA LEU A 380 29.65 -11.93 6.45
C LEU A 380 28.63 -10.89 6.94
N ALA A 381 29.04 -10.01 7.87
CA ALA A 381 28.19 -8.92 8.34
C ALA A 381 27.83 -7.95 7.21
N VAL A 382 28.81 -7.56 6.38
CA VAL A 382 28.58 -6.72 5.20
C VAL A 382 27.59 -7.40 4.26
N GLN A 383 27.78 -8.68 3.92
CA GLN A 383 26.88 -9.42 3.02
C GLN A 383 25.45 -9.51 3.56
N LYS A 384 25.26 -9.63 4.87
CA LYS A 384 23.92 -9.71 5.49
C LYS A 384 23.21 -8.35 5.55
N LEU A 385 23.91 -7.26 5.87
CA LEU A 385 23.31 -5.94 6.09
C LEU A 385 23.21 -5.10 4.81
N LEU A 386 24.13 -5.26 3.88
CA LEU A 386 24.22 -4.44 2.67
C LEU A 386 22.96 -4.47 1.79
N PRO A 387 22.28 -5.63 1.58
CA PRO A 387 21.05 -5.66 0.81
C PRO A 387 19.93 -4.79 1.41
N SER A 388 19.82 -4.70 2.74
CA SER A 388 18.83 -3.88 3.42
C SER A 388 19.18 -2.39 3.35
N ILE A 389 20.46 -2.04 3.41
CA ILE A 389 20.93 -0.66 3.21
C ILE A 389 20.69 -0.21 1.77
N TYR A 390 20.87 -1.11 0.80
CA TYR A 390 20.61 -0.80 -0.62
C TYR A 390 19.14 -0.42 -0.89
N GLU A 391 18.18 -1.07 -0.20
CA GLU A 391 16.74 -0.81 -0.36
C GLU A 391 16.30 0.56 0.20
N ILE A 392 17.14 1.25 0.97
CA ILE A 392 16.80 2.60 1.48
C ILE A 392 16.77 3.58 0.31
N LYS A 393 15.61 4.20 0.08
CA LYS A 393 15.43 5.16 -1.02
C LYS A 393 16.03 6.53 -0.73
N ASP A 394 15.95 6.98 0.54
CA ASP A 394 16.51 8.27 0.96
C ASP A 394 18.05 8.21 0.96
N PRO A 395 18.73 9.06 0.16
CA PRO A 395 20.19 9.03 0.05
C PRO A 395 20.91 9.38 1.36
N GLN A 396 20.35 10.30 2.18
CA GLN A 396 20.96 10.71 3.44
C GLN A 396 20.84 9.61 4.49
N GLN A 397 19.66 8.99 4.58
CA GLN A 397 19.43 7.86 5.46
C GLN A 397 20.29 6.66 5.04
N ARG A 398 20.39 6.36 3.74
CA ARG A 398 21.28 5.31 3.23
C ARG A 398 22.75 5.57 3.58
N PHE A 399 23.22 6.80 3.39
CA PHE A 399 24.59 7.19 3.75
C PHE A 399 24.84 7.02 5.25
N HIS A 400 23.90 7.43 6.10
CA HIS A 400 23.98 7.21 7.55
C HIS A 400 24.22 5.73 7.91
N TYR A 401 23.47 4.80 7.29
CA TYR A 401 23.65 3.37 7.57
C TYR A 401 24.92 2.78 6.94
N VAL A 402 25.41 3.32 5.83
CA VAL A 402 26.73 2.97 5.27
C VAL A 402 27.84 3.38 6.24
N GLU A 403 27.82 4.60 6.78
CA GLU A 403 28.78 5.05 7.79
C GLU A 403 28.66 4.24 9.09
N LYS A 404 27.44 3.95 9.54
CA LYS A 404 27.21 3.11 10.71
C LYS A 404 27.84 1.73 10.53
N LEU A 405 27.65 1.08 9.37
CA LEU A 405 28.23 -0.22 9.06
C LEU A 405 29.76 -0.17 9.07
N ALA A 406 30.35 0.84 8.43
CA ALA A 406 31.78 1.05 8.41
C ALA A 406 32.37 1.23 9.82
N ARG A 407 31.73 2.05 10.65
CA ARG A 407 32.16 2.31 12.04
C ARG A 407 32.08 1.07 12.92
N GLU A 408 30.94 0.36 12.90
CA GLU A 408 30.71 -0.84 13.73
C GLU A 408 31.68 -1.98 13.38
N LEU A 409 31.99 -2.16 12.10
CA LEU A 409 32.95 -3.19 11.65
C LEU A 409 34.40 -2.72 11.63
N LYS A 410 34.68 -1.45 11.95
CA LYS A 410 36.00 -0.83 11.84
C LYS A 410 36.66 -1.07 10.47
N ILE A 411 35.94 -0.70 9.40
CA ILE A 411 36.39 -0.72 8.00
C ILE A 411 36.18 0.66 7.38
N LYS A 412 36.77 0.90 6.20
CA LYS A 412 36.62 2.19 5.52
C LYS A 412 35.24 2.30 4.88
N THR A 413 34.61 3.48 4.94
CA THR A 413 33.32 3.77 4.29
C THR A 413 33.40 3.49 2.79
N LEU A 414 34.51 3.82 2.13
CA LEU A 414 34.74 3.52 0.71
C LEU A 414 34.65 2.02 0.37
N ASP A 415 35.05 1.13 1.28
CA ASP A 415 34.96 -0.32 1.04
C ASP A 415 33.50 -0.79 1.09
N VAL A 416 32.68 -0.19 1.96
CA VAL A 416 31.23 -0.46 2.05
C VAL A 416 30.51 0.08 0.83
N GLU A 417 30.85 1.30 0.38
CA GLU A 417 30.28 1.90 -0.84
C GLU A 417 30.64 1.08 -2.09
N ALA A 418 31.88 0.64 -2.23
CA ALA A 418 32.32 -0.23 -3.32
C ALA A 418 31.55 -1.57 -3.33
N ALA A 419 31.27 -2.13 -2.14
CA ALA A 419 30.44 -3.32 -2.01
C ALA A 419 28.97 -3.04 -2.38
N LEU A 420 28.43 -1.88 -2.04
CA LEU A 420 27.07 -1.44 -2.39
C LEU A 420 26.91 -1.32 -3.92
N GLN A 421 27.88 -0.76 -4.62
CA GLN A 421 27.90 -0.69 -6.08
C GLN A 421 27.88 -2.09 -6.73
N LYS A 422 28.57 -3.08 -6.15
CA LYS A 422 28.53 -4.46 -6.65
C LYS A 422 27.16 -5.11 -6.48
N VAL A 423 26.42 -4.79 -5.43
CA VAL A 423 25.02 -5.25 -5.25
C VAL A 423 24.13 -4.64 -6.34
N LYS A 424 24.33 -3.38 -6.70
CA LYS A 424 23.63 -2.69 -7.79
C LYS A 424 23.82 -3.43 -9.12
N THR A 425 25.08 -3.67 -9.52
CA THR A 425 25.42 -4.29 -10.81
C THR A 425 25.00 -5.76 -10.94
N ALA A 426 24.92 -6.51 -9.83
CA ALA A 426 24.49 -7.91 -9.84
C ALA A 426 22.99 -8.10 -10.11
N ARG A 427 22.15 -7.10 -9.83
CA ARG A 427 20.68 -7.14 -10.06
C ARG A 427 20.27 -6.64 -11.45
N GLU A 428 21.14 -5.92 -12.17
CA GLU A 428 20.83 -5.25 -13.45
C GLU A 428 21.04 -6.11 -14.71
N ARG A 429 21.09 -7.46 -14.61
CA ARG A 429 21.20 -8.33 -15.81
C ARG A 429 19.84 -8.80 -16.29
N PRO A 430 19.34 -8.37 -17.46
CA PRO A 430 18.02 -8.71 -18.00
C PRO A 430 18.02 -9.95 -18.90
N GLN A 431 16.92 -10.71 -18.90
CA GLN A 431 16.57 -11.65 -19.96
C GLN A 431 15.46 -11.08 -20.84
N LEU A 432 15.67 -11.14 -22.16
CA LEU A 432 14.81 -10.57 -23.21
C LEU A 432 13.87 -11.60 -23.83
N SER A 433 12.62 -11.23 -24.14
CA SER A 433 11.76 -11.83 -25.15
C SER A 433 10.83 -10.78 -25.82
N LYS A 434 10.55 -10.96 -27.13
CA LYS A 434 9.99 -9.99 -28.09
C LYS A 434 8.46 -9.99 -28.18
N PRO A 435 7.80 -8.87 -28.64
CA PRO A 435 6.35 -8.67 -28.66
C PRO A 435 5.67 -8.82 -30.03
N THR A 436 4.33 -8.91 -30.02
CA THR A 436 3.43 -8.95 -31.19
C THR A 436 2.45 -7.76 -31.20
N GLU A 437 2.13 -7.26 -32.41
CA GLU A 437 1.30 -6.08 -32.69
C GLU A 437 -0.21 -6.35 -32.73
N GLN A 438 -1.02 -5.36 -32.32
CA GLN A 438 -2.32 -4.90 -32.90
C GLN A 438 -3.01 -3.93 -31.93
N SER A 439 -3.57 -2.88 -32.25
CA SER A 439 -4.41 -2.17 -33.17
C SER A 439 -4.79 -0.75 -32.65
N ARG A 440 -4.97 0.19 -33.55
CA ARG A 440 -5.21 1.63 -33.32
C ARG A 440 -6.65 1.96 -32.97
N LEU A 441 -6.88 2.81 -31.98
CA LEU A 441 -7.93 3.85 -31.98
C LEU A 441 -7.56 4.96 -30.97
N ALA A 442 -7.42 6.18 -31.46
CA ALA A 442 -7.03 7.35 -30.69
C ALA A 442 -8.25 8.02 -30.04
N ARG A 443 -8.17 8.31 -28.73
CA ARG A 443 -9.03 9.28 -28.04
C ARG A 443 -8.16 10.28 -27.29
N GLN A 444 -8.50 11.56 -27.39
CA GLN A 444 -7.81 12.64 -26.69
C GLN A 444 -8.22 12.62 -25.21
N PHE A 445 -7.25 12.35 -24.35
CA PHE A 445 -7.38 12.54 -22.91
C PHE A 445 -6.96 13.98 -22.55
N VAL A 446 -7.63 14.56 -21.57
CA VAL A 446 -7.23 15.86 -21.02
C VAL A 446 -6.30 15.57 -19.85
N SER A 447 -5.04 15.27 -20.15
CA SER A 447 -3.97 15.21 -19.16
C SER A 447 -2.84 16.17 -19.55
N SER A 448 -1.92 16.45 -18.64
CA SER A 448 -0.79 17.34 -18.93
C SER A 448 0.04 16.77 -20.10
N PRO A 449 0.21 17.52 -21.21
CA PRO A 449 1.01 17.06 -22.34
C PRO A 449 2.46 16.72 -21.95
N SER A 450 3.01 17.39 -20.94
CA SER A 450 4.36 17.15 -20.42
C SER A 450 4.46 15.81 -19.70
N GLU A 451 3.45 15.45 -18.89
CA GLU A 451 3.39 14.16 -18.18
C GLU A 451 3.25 13.00 -19.14
N GLU A 452 2.32 13.09 -20.08
CA GLU A 452 2.12 12.06 -21.12
C GLU A 452 3.36 11.85 -21.96
N TYR A 453 4.05 12.93 -22.32
CA TYR A 453 5.27 12.87 -23.10
C TYR A 453 6.39 12.16 -22.33
N CYS A 454 6.56 12.49 -21.06
CA CYS A 454 7.51 11.85 -20.16
C CYS A 454 7.23 10.35 -20.02
N LEU A 455 5.98 9.98 -19.72
CA LEU A 455 5.58 8.57 -19.59
C LEU A 455 5.74 7.80 -20.90
N ALA A 456 5.35 8.39 -22.03
CA ALA A 456 5.48 7.74 -23.32
C ALA A 456 6.96 7.45 -23.66
N LEU A 457 7.89 8.37 -23.35
CA LEU A 457 9.32 8.13 -23.48
C LEU A 457 9.79 6.95 -22.62
N LEU A 458 9.39 6.92 -21.35
CA LEU A 458 9.76 5.86 -20.41
C LEU A 458 9.19 4.49 -20.80
N LEU A 459 7.98 4.46 -21.35
CA LEU A 459 7.30 3.24 -21.76
C LEU A 459 7.88 2.68 -23.07
N GLN A 460 8.22 3.54 -24.04
CA GLN A 460 8.69 3.10 -25.35
C GLN A 460 10.20 2.84 -25.40
N TYR A 461 10.99 3.45 -24.49
CA TYR A 461 12.45 3.38 -24.47
C TYR A 461 12.98 2.94 -23.11
N PRO A 462 13.06 1.61 -22.87
CA PRO A 462 13.50 1.05 -21.56
C PRO A 462 14.90 1.47 -21.13
N GLU A 463 15.77 1.84 -22.06
CA GLU A 463 17.11 2.35 -21.77
C GLU A 463 17.11 3.68 -20.98
N LEU A 464 15.98 4.37 -20.93
CA LEU A 464 15.82 5.62 -20.17
C LEU A 464 15.48 5.39 -18.69
N HIS A 465 15.21 4.15 -18.25
CA HIS A 465 14.90 3.81 -16.85
C HIS A 465 15.97 4.28 -15.86
N PRO A 466 17.29 4.04 -16.10
CA PRO A 466 18.33 4.50 -15.19
C PRO A 466 18.33 6.03 -15.05
N LEU A 467 18.14 6.76 -16.14
CA LEU A 467 18.12 8.23 -16.14
C LEU A 467 16.93 8.78 -15.30
N ALA A 468 15.76 8.16 -15.39
CA ALA A 468 14.61 8.56 -14.59
C ALA A 468 14.86 8.35 -13.08
N GLN A 469 15.60 7.29 -12.70
CA GLN A 469 16.02 7.03 -11.33
C GLN A 469 17.11 8.00 -10.88
N ASP A 470 18.14 8.22 -11.70
CA ASP A 470 19.25 9.13 -11.39
C ASP A 470 18.78 10.59 -11.23
N GLN A 471 17.74 10.95 -11.97
CA GLN A 471 17.10 12.26 -11.86
C GLN A 471 15.95 12.30 -10.85
N GLU A 472 15.81 11.29 -9.98
CA GLU A 472 14.84 11.25 -8.88
C GLU A 472 13.39 11.56 -9.34
N LEU A 473 12.98 11.04 -10.50
CA LEU A 473 11.59 11.17 -10.94
C LEU A 473 10.69 10.36 -10.00
N SER A 474 9.72 11.05 -9.40
CA SER A 474 8.81 10.47 -8.39
C SER A 474 7.34 10.59 -8.82
N PRO A 475 6.43 9.79 -8.24
CA PRO A 475 5.00 9.88 -8.53
C PRO A 475 4.40 11.27 -8.28
N GLU A 476 5.00 12.06 -7.39
CA GLU A 476 4.54 13.39 -7.02
C GLU A 476 4.70 14.41 -8.15
N HIS A 477 5.57 14.13 -9.13
CA HIS A 477 5.75 14.97 -10.30
C HIS A 477 4.60 14.83 -11.32
N PHE A 478 3.71 13.84 -11.15
CA PHE A 478 2.54 13.64 -11.99
C PHE A 478 1.29 14.14 -11.28
N GLU A 479 0.68 15.19 -11.81
CA GLU A 479 -0.54 15.80 -11.27
C GLU A 479 -1.76 14.94 -11.58
N SER A 480 -1.83 14.44 -12.80
CA SER A 480 -2.89 13.56 -13.28
C SER A 480 -2.81 12.21 -12.56
N THR A 481 -3.92 11.81 -11.92
CA THR A 481 -3.97 10.56 -11.16
C THR A 481 -3.73 9.35 -12.05
N GLU A 482 -4.26 9.33 -13.27
CA GLU A 482 -4.05 8.27 -14.24
C GLU A 482 -2.58 8.13 -14.65
N ASN A 483 -1.87 9.24 -14.90
CA ASN A 483 -0.45 9.23 -15.20
C ASN A 483 0.38 8.77 -14.01
N ARG A 484 0.03 9.24 -12.82
CA ARG A 484 0.67 8.84 -11.56
C ARG A 484 0.55 7.33 -11.32
N GLU A 485 -0.64 6.75 -11.49
CA GLU A 485 -0.88 5.33 -11.32
C GLU A 485 -0.12 4.48 -12.34
N VAL A 486 -0.11 4.89 -13.62
CA VAL A 486 0.70 4.23 -14.65
C VAL A 486 2.18 4.27 -14.28
N PHE A 487 2.69 5.43 -13.84
CA PHE A 487 4.09 5.59 -13.43
C PHE A 487 4.45 4.71 -12.22
N VAL A 488 3.60 4.67 -11.18
CA VAL A 488 3.82 3.83 -10.00
C VAL A 488 3.91 2.35 -10.36
N LYS A 489 3.00 1.88 -11.21
CA LYS A 489 3.00 0.48 -11.66
C LYS A 489 4.18 0.17 -12.58
N TRP A 490 4.56 1.15 -13.44
CA TRP A 490 5.72 1.04 -14.31
C TRP A 490 7.04 0.90 -13.53
N GLN A 491 7.24 1.66 -12.44
CA GLN A 491 8.44 1.55 -11.59
C GLN A 491 8.69 0.12 -11.07
N HIS A 492 7.65 -0.69 -10.97
CA HIS A 492 7.70 -2.06 -10.45
C HIS A 492 7.46 -3.12 -11.54
N SER A 493 7.54 -2.74 -12.82
CA SER A 493 7.31 -3.62 -13.95
C SER A 493 8.59 -3.78 -14.77
N SER A 494 8.84 -5.01 -15.24
CA SER A 494 10.01 -5.32 -16.07
C SER A 494 9.81 -4.95 -17.55
N ASP A 495 8.56 -4.97 -18.00
CA ASP A 495 8.16 -4.73 -19.39
C ASP A 495 6.68 -4.31 -19.47
N ILE A 496 6.22 -3.93 -20.66
CA ILE A 496 4.85 -3.47 -20.92
C ILE A 496 3.83 -4.59 -20.62
N SER A 497 4.10 -5.83 -20.97
CA SER A 497 3.19 -6.95 -20.72
C SER A 497 2.99 -7.20 -19.23
N ASN A 498 4.05 -7.06 -18.44
CA ASN A 498 3.97 -7.14 -16.99
C ASN A 498 3.20 -5.94 -16.41
N LEU A 499 3.35 -4.75 -17.00
CA LEU A 499 2.62 -3.55 -16.62
C LEU A 499 1.11 -3.70 -16.93
N GLU A 500 0.75 -4.21 -18.12
CA GLU A 500 -0.65 -4.49 -18.50
C GLU A 500 -1.36 -5.37 -17.46
N ASN A 501 -0.70 -6.43 -16.99
CA ASN A 501 -1.26 -7.33 -15.97
C ASN A 501 -1.43 -6.70 -14.58
N LYS A 502 -0.80 -5.56 -14.33
CA LYS A 502 -0.85 -4.83 -13.05
C LYS A 502 -1.79 -3.62 -13.08
N LEU A 503 -2.24 -3.21 -14.26
CA LEU A 503 -3.13 -2.08 -14.43
C LEU A 503 -4.60 -2.53 -14.48
N ASP A 504 -5.45 -1.70 -13.91
CA ASP A 504 -6.90 -1.84 -14.06
C ASP A 504 -7.31 -1.58 -15.51
N THR A 505 -8.41 -2.21 -15.94
CA THR A 505 -8.94 -2.08 -17.30
C THR A 505 -9.17 -0.63 -17.72
N GLY A 506 -9.59 0.24 -16.79
CA GLY A 506 -9.77 1.68 -17.05
C GLY A 506 -8.48 2.43 -17.38
N LEU A 507 -7.31 1.92 -16.94
CA LEU A 507 -6.00 2.49 -17.24
C LEU A 507 -5.34 1.87 -18.48
N LEU A 508 -5.80 0.71 -18.94
CA LEU A 508 -5.22 0.05 -20.13
C LEU A 508 -5.39 0.89 -21.40
N GLU A 509 -6.55 1.53 -21.60
CA GLU A 509 -6.75 2.46 -22.72
C GLU A 509 -5.73 3.60 -22.71
N HIS A 510 -5.50 4.15 -21.51
CA HIS A 510 -4.51 5.22 -21.32
C HIS A 510 -3.08 4.73 -21.55
N LEU A 511 -2.73 3.54 -21.04
CA LEU A 511 -1.43 2.91 -21.33
C LEU A 511 -1.23 2.72 -22.84
N TYR A 512 -2.20 2.17 -23.56
CA TYR A 512 -2.10 1.97 -25.01
C TYR A 512 -1.99 3.28 -25.78
N TYR A 513 -2.65 4.34 -25.31
CA TYR A 513 -2.49 5.67 -25.85
C TYR A 513 -1.04 6.17 -25.70
N LEU A 514 -0.45 6.03 -24.51
CA LEU A 514 0.93 6.45 -24.23
C LEU A 514 1.96 5.64 -25.04
N VAL A 515 1.79 4.34 -25.13
CA VAL A 515 2.69 3.44 -25.86
C VAL A 515 2.64 3.69 -27.37
N LYS A 516 1.53 4.19 -27.89
CA LYS A 516 1.36 4.50 -29.33
C LYS A 516 1.71 5.94 -29.71
N LYS A 517 2.16 6.76 -28.78
CA LYS A 517 2.52 8.14 -29.03
C LYS A 517 3.70 8.21 -30.01
N ILE A 518 3.53 8.94 -31.13
CA ILE A 518 4.56 9.04 -32.17
C ILE A 518 5.52 10.16 -31.78
N PHE A 519 6.81 9.84 -31.76
CA PHE A 519 7.88 10.80 -31.52
C PHE A 519 8.49 11.31 -32.81
N PRO A 520 9.07 12.53 -32.83
CA PRO A 520 9.84 13.03 -33.95
C PRO A 520 10.99 12.09 -34.35
N PRO A 521 11.40 12.05 -35.64
CA PRO A 521 12.46 11.17 -36.11
C PRO A 521 13.77 11.28 -35.33
N ALA A 522 14.15 12.49 -34.91
CA ALA A 522 15.36 12.73 -34.13
C ALA A 522 15.36 11.96 -32.77
N ILE A 523 14.20 11.77 -32.14
CA ILE A 523 14.05 10.99 -30.91
C ILE A 523 14.08 9.49 -31.21
N GLN A 524 13.49 9.08 -32.33
CA GLN A 524 13.46 7.66 -32.71
C GLN A 524 14.85 7.13 -33.06
N GLU A 525 15.72 7.97 -33.68
CA GLU A 525 17.00 7.55 -34.25
C GLU A 525 18.20 7.70 -33.30
N SER A 526 18.13 8.60 -32.30
CA SER A 526 19.29 8.94 -31.45
C SER A 526 19.01 8.70 -29.95
N GLU A 527 19.79 7.83 -29.32
CA GLU A 527 19.77 7.58 -27.89
C GLU A 527 20.11 8.85 -27.07
N GLN A 528 21.11 9.61 -27.52
CA GLN A 528 21.48 10.87 -26.86
C GLN A 528 20.31 11.87 -26.88
N THR A 529 19.60 11.98 -28.01
CA THR A 529 18.43 12.86 -28.12
C THR A 529 17.30 12.41 -27.20
N ARG A 530 17.09 11.10 -27.00
CA ARG A 530 16.12 10.56 -26.04
C ARG A 530 16.49 10.90 -24.60
N HIS A 531 17.77 10.76 -24.23
CA HIS A 531 18.29 11.15 -22.90
C HIS A 531 18.07 12.64 -22.63
N ASP A 532 18.41 13.50 -23.60
CA ASP A 532 18.21 14.95 -23.45
C ASP A 532 16.71 15.31 -23.36
N ALA A 533 15.86 14.69 -24.17
CA ALA A 533 14.41 14.91 -24.17
C ALA A 533 13.76 14.49 -22.84
N LEU A 534 14.17 13.35 -22.25
CA LEU A 534 13.68 12.93 -20.95
C LEU A 534 14.16 13.87 -19.84
N GLY A 535 15.43 14.27 -19.86
CA GLY A 535 15.99 15.22 -18.91
C GLY A 535 15.26 16.56 -18.90
N ASP A 536 14.99 17.10 -20.09
CA ASP A 536 14.24 18.35 -20.25
C ASP A 536 12.78 18.20 -19.81
N CYS A 537 12.18 17.04 -20.05
CA CYS A 537 10.81 16.74 -19.61
C CYS A 537 10.72 16.67 -18.07
N ILE A 538 11.63 15.97 -17.40
CA ILE A 538 11.68 15.90 -15.94
C ILE A 538 11.86 17.28 -15.32
N LEU A 539 12.73 18.11 -15.89
CA LEU A 539 12.91 19.50 -15.44
C LEU A 539 11.62 20.32 -15.58
N ARG A 540 10.87 20.11 -16.67
CA ARG A 540 9.58 20.79 -16.90
C ARG A 540 8.53 20.34 -15.89
N LEU A 541 8.42 19.05 -15.61
CA LEU A 541 7.49 18.53 -14.60
C LEU A 541 7.78 19.10 -13.20
N ARG A 542 9.05 19.20 -12.83
CA ARG A 542 9.45 19.83 -11.57
C ARG A 542 9.10 21.32 -11.53
N GLU A 543 9.29 22.03 -12.62
CA GLU A 543 8.93 23.43 -12.71
C GLU A 543 7.41 23.62 -12.60
N GLU A 544 6.61 22.82 -13.28
CA GLU A 544 5.15 22.84 -13.23
C GLU A 544 4.65 22.58 -11.80
N LEU A 545 5.16 21.53 -11.15
CA LEU A 545 4.84 21.21 -9.76
C LEU A 545 5.22 22.34 -8.79
N SER A 546 6.43 22.89 -8.92
CA SER A 546 6.90 23.96 -8.04
C SER A 546 6.07 25.23 -8.19
N ARG A 547 5.75 25.63 -9.42
CA ARG A 547 4.89 26.81 -9.70
C ARG A 547 3.49 26.63 -9.12
N LYS A 548 2.94 25.42 -9.27
CA LYS A 548 1.62 25.11 -8.69
C LYS A 548 1.65 25.23 -7.19
N LEU A 549 2.61 24.60 -6.50
CA LEU A 549 2.76 24.68 -5.06
C LEU A 549 2.97 26.11 -4.56
N GLU A 550 3.71 26.95 -5.31
CA GLU A 550 3.84 28.37 -4.99
C GLU A 550 2.51 29.12 -5.13
N THR A 551 1.76 28.90 -6.21
CA THR A 551 0.46 29.55 -6.43
C THR A 551 -0.55 29.13 -5.36
N GLU A 552 -0.61 27.85 -5.02
CA GLU A 552 -1.47 27.31 -3.95
C GLU A 552 -1.08 27.90 -2.59
N LYS A 553 0.21 28.05 -2.34
CA LYS A 553 0.74 28.64 -1.12
C LYS A 553 0.46 30.14 -1.02
N GLU A 554 0.63 30.91 -2.10
CA GLU A 554 0.29 32.33 -2.13
C GLU A 554 -1.18 32.56 -1.82
N ALA A 555 -2.07 31.76 -2.41
CA ALA A 555 -3.50 31.80 -2.14
C ALA A 555 -3.80 31.55 -0.65
N MET A 556 -3.06 30.64 0.00
CA MET A 556 -3.20 30.34 1.42
C MET A 556 -2.70 31.47 2.32
N LEU A 557 -1.55 32.06 1.97
CA LEU A 557 -0.98 33.22 2.71
C LEU A 557 -1.87 34.44 2.63
N GLU A 558 -2.54 34.67 1.50
CA GLU A 558 -3.49 35.76 1.32
C GLU A 558 -4.71 35.62 2.25
N ILE A 559 -5.22 34.40 2.38
CA ILE A 559 -6.34 34.04 3.26
C ILE A 559 -5.97 34.21 4.74
N GLU A 560 -4.75 33.86 5.15
CA GLU A 560 -4.28 34.01 6.52
C GLU A 560 -4.03 35.50 6.88
N ARG A 561 -3.52 36.30 5.93
CA ARG A 561 -3.35 37.75 6.10
C ARG A 561 -4.68 38.49 6.32
N GLU A 562 -5.73 38.08 5.60
CA GLU A 562 -7.07 38.66 5.78
C GLU A 562 -7.66 38.42 7.19
N LYS A 563 -7.16 37.38 7.91
CA LYS A 563 -7.63 37.00 9.25
C LYS A 563 -6.86 37.66 10.41
N GLY A 564 -5.80 38.41 10.12
CA GLY A 564 -5.09 39.23 11.12
C GLY A 564 -4.27 38.46 12.16
N GLY A 565 -3.87 37.19 11.88
CA GLY A 565 -3.08 36.36 12.79
C GLY A 565 -1.74 35.95 12.20
N ILE A 566 -0.63 36.27 12.90
CA ILE A 566 0.69 35.68 12.63
C ILE A 566 0.74 34.38 13.43
N SER A 567 0.54 33.22 12.77
CA SER A 567 0.62 31.91 13.44
C SER A 567 2.01 31.27 13.24
N SER A 568 2.41 30.38 14.15
CA SER A 568 3.64 29.59 14.04
C SER A 568 3.65 28.68 12.80
N GLU A 569 2.50 28.51 12.15
CA GLU A 569 2.31 27.79 10.90
C GLU A 569 2.78 28.59 9.69
N LEU A 570 2.66 29.93 9.74
CA LEU A 570 3.23 30.82 8.72
C LEU A 570 4.74 30.64 8.59
N SER A 571 5.45 30.51 9.70
CA SER A 571 6.90 30.26 9.70
C SER A 571 7.28 28.92 9.07
N LYS A 572 6.50 27.86 9.30
CA LYS A 572 6.71 26.55 8.66
C LYS A 572 6.43 26.58 7.16
N LEU A 573 5.43 27.35 6.74
CA LEU A 573 5.08 27.53 5.34
C LEU A 573 6.10 28.39 4.60
N GLU A 574 6.66 29.40 5.26
CA GLU A 574 7.78 30.18 4.73
C GLU A 574 9.02 29.31 4.56
N GLU A 575 9.31 28.41 5.49
CA GLU A 575 10.44 27.47 5.40
C GLU A 575 10.26 26.44 4.27
N GLN A 576 9.05 25.92 4.05
CA GLN A 576 8.72 25.06 2.91
C GLN A 576 8.81 25.81 1.57
N GLY A 577 8.43 27.10 1.53
CA GLY A 577 8.56 27.95 0.35
C GLY A 577 9.99 28.31 -0.01
N ILE A 578 10.86 28.47 0.97
CA ILE A 578 12.29 28.65 0.73
C ILE A 578 12.87 27.42 0.03
N LYS A 579 12.46 26.19 0.43
CA LYS A 579 12.87 24.95 -0.25
C LYS A 579 12.35 24.86 -1.69
N SER A 580 11.08 25.20 -1.93
CA SER A 580 10.50 25.23 -3.28
C SER A 580 11.15 26.29 -4.16
N GLY A 581 11.40 27.49 -3.63
CA GLY A 581 12.10 28.57 -4.33
C GLY A 581 13.56 28.22 -4.66
N GLN A 582 14.26 27.53 -3.78
CA GLN A 582 15.61 27.01 -4.04
C GLN A 582 15.60 25.95 -5.15
N GLN A 583 14.64 25.03 -5.15
CA GLN A 583 14.47 24.03 -6.20
C GLN A 583 14.18 24.66 -7.56
N LEU A 584 13.33 25.69 -7.62
CA LEU A 584 13.09 26.48 -8.82
C LEU A 584 14.36 27.19 -9.32
N GLN A 585 15.13 27.77 -8.42
CA GLN A 585 16.38 28.46 -8.74
C GLN A 585 17.40 27.49 -9.33
N ASP A 586 17.50 26.26 -8.79
CA ASP A 586 18.35 25.19 -9.33
C ASP A 586 17.91 24.74 -10.72
N VAL A 587 16.61 24.63 -10.97
CA VAL A 587 16.06 24.34 -12.31
C VAL A 587 16.43 25.44 -13.32
N PHE A 588 16.28 26.72 -12.95
CA PHE A 588 16.65 27.84 -13.81
C PHE A 588 18.17 27.91 -14.08
N VAL A 589 19.01 27.62 -13.09
CA VAL A 589 20.47 27.57 -13.25
C VAL A 589 20.87 26.44 -14.21
N LYS A 590 20.22 25.26 -14.11
CA LYS A 590 20.46 24.14 -15.02
C LYS A 590 20.00 24.45 -16.45
N LYS A 591 18.85 25.12 -16.64
CA LYS A 591 18.38 25.58 -17.96
C LYS A 591 19.33 26.60 -18.61
N ARG A 592 19.93 27.53 -17.86
CA ARG A 592 20.87 28.53 -18.39
C ARG A 592 22.21 27.96 -18.86
N LYS A 593 22.59 26.78 -18.43
CA LYS A 593 23.86 26.13 -18.80
C LYS A 593 23.82 25.33 -20.10
N LYS A 594 22.63 25.11 -20.70
CA LYS A 594 22.50 24.46 -22.02
C LYS A 594 22.23 25.51 -23.09
N PRO A 595 23.02 25.58 -24.20
CA PRO A 595 22.70 26.42 -25.34
C PRO A 595 21.44 25.88 -26.05
N TRP A 596 20.56 26.79 -26.44
CA TRP A 596 19.36 26.46 -27.23
C TRP A 596 19.77 25.82 -28.54
N VAL A 597 19.42 24.57 -28.76
CA VAL A 597 19.38 24.01 -30.11
C VAL A 597 17.99 24.35 -30.67
N GLN A 598 17.98 25.16 -31.71
CA GLN A 598 16.80 25.58 -32.47
C GLN A 598 16.14 24.41 -33.20
#